data_f712884d36a0008e9e67ebe695d45d35
#
_entry.id   f712884d36a0008e9e67ebe695d45d35
#
_cell.length_a   1.000
_cell.length_b   1.000
_cell.length_c   1.000
_cell.angle_alpha   90.00
_cell.angle_beta   90.00
_cell.angle_gamma   90.00
#
_symmetry.space_group_name_H-M   'P 1'
#
loop_
_entity.id
_entity.type
_entity.pdbx_description
1 polymer ?
#
loop_
_entity_poly.entity_id
_entity_poly.type
_entity_poly.pdbx_seq_one_letter_code
_entity_poly.pdbx_strand_id
1 'polypeptide(L)'
;MLFRSGKTVVSEVRDGLARTRGAASAALPADAMAPTVITLEWGDPPFLGGHWVPELVEHVGATHLLSSAGQPSRRSTWGEIAAADPDVIIFCPCGYDLHQATLEATALAETPTVASLRAVRTGRFFAVDANRLLSRCTTAVVEAAAVISQLVLPVDDERMRQIPTGARRIEVTTPVSCGVAE
;
A
#
# COMPACT_ATOMS: atom_id res chain seq x y z
N MET A 1 -0.14 26.42 25.63
CA MET A 1 0.30 25.64 24.45
C MET A 1 1.82 25.44 24.58
N LEU A 2 2.26 24.24 24.88
CA LEU A 2 3.71 23.92 25.04
C LEU A 2 4.30 23.76 23.64
N PHE A 3 5.25 24.62 23.28
CA PHE A 3 6.06 24.45 22.07
C PHE A 3 6.94 23.21 22.24
N ARG A 4 6.68 22.16 21.44
CA ARG A 4 7.60 21.02 21.38
C ARG A 4 8.83 21.41 20.56
N SER A 5 10.03 21.11 21.07
CA SER A 5 11.26 21.37 20.32
C SER A 5 11.32 20.45 19.10
N GLY A 6 11.96 20.90 18.01
CA GLY A 6 12.16 20.06 16.82
C GLY A 6 12.92 18.76 17.16
N LYS A 7 13.84 18.79 18.12
CA LYS A 7 14.56 17.59 18.59
C LYS A 7 13.62 16.55 19.19
N THR A 8 12.64 16.98 19.99
CA THR A 8 11.64 16.10 20.61
C THR A 8 10.78 15.42 19.52
N VAL A 9 10.32 16.19 18.54
CA VAL A 9 9.52 15.64 17.43
C VAL A 9 10.32 14.61 16.62
N VAL A 10 11.56 14.91 16.30
CA VAL A 10 12.46 13.97 15.56
C VAL A 10 12.69 12.69 16.36
N SER A 11 12.91 12.78 17.68
CA SER A 11 13.06 11.58 18.53
C SER A 11 11.79 10.75 18.53
N GLU A 12 10.62 11.36 18.74
CA GLU A 12 9.32 10.67 18.73
C GLU A 12 9.05 9.93 17.41
N VAL A 13 9.39 10.56 16.28
CA VAL A 13 9.24 9.92 14.95
C VAL A 13 10.19 8.73 14.80
N ARG A 14 11.47 8.89 15.17
CA ARG A 14 12.45 7.80 15.12
C ARG A 14 12.04 6.61 15.99
N ASP A 15 11.62 6.89 17.22
CA ASP A 15 11.17 5.86 18.16
C ASP A 15 9.88 5.17 17.65
N GLY A 16 8.98 5.93 17.04
CA GLY A 16 7.78 5.42 16.38
C GLY A 16 8.11 4.47 15.24
N LEU A 17 8.97 4.88 14.32
CA LEU A 17 9.42 4.05 13.22
C LEU A 17 10.15 2.80 13.70
N ALA A 18 11.03 2.91 14.70
CA ALA A 18 11.72 1.74 15.27
C ALA A 18 10.73 0.70 15.83
N ARG A 19 9.68 1.17 16.55
CA ARG A 19 8.61 0.28 17.04
C ARG A 19 7.85 -0.39 15.89
N THR A 20 7.52 0.34 14.83
CA THR A 20 6.81 -0.21 13.66
C THR A 20 7.65 -1.28 12.97
N ARG A 21 8.94 -1.03 12.78
CA ARG A 21 9.87 -2.01 12.21
C ARG A 21 9.97 -3.28 13.07
N GLY A 22 10.10 -3.13 14.39
CA GLY A 22 10.15 -4.25 15.31
C GLY A 22 8.88 -5.09 15.26
N ALA A 23 7.71 -4.45 15.22
CA ALA A 23 6.41 -5.13 15.11
C ALA A 23 6.26 -5.85 13.77
N ALA A 24 6.65 -5.22 12.66
CA ALA A 24 6.63 -5.83 11.33
C ALA A 24 7.56 -7.05 11.25
N SER A 25 8.80 -6.91 11.74
CA SER A 25 9.77 -8.01 11.76
C SER A 25 9.32 -9.20 12.62
N ALA A 26 8.62 -8.95 13.74
CA ALA A 26 8.05 -10.01 14.56
C ALA A 26 6.81 -10.68 13.94
N ALA A 27 6.19 -10.03 12.98
CA ALA A 27 4.99 -10.50 12.29
C ALA A 27 5.28 -11.32 11.03
N LEU A 28 6.42 -11.08 10.39
CA LEU A 28 6.84 -11.84 9.21
C LEU A 28 7.67 -13.05 9.65
N PRO A 29 7.40 -14.26 9.11
CA PRO A 29 8.22 -15.45 9.39
C PRO A 29 9.68 -15.17 9.01
N ALA A 30 10.63 -15.64 9.83
CA ALA A 30 12.06 -15.37 9.64
C ALA A 30 12.65 -15.96 8.36
N ASP A 31 12.01 -17.01 7.85
CA ASP A 31 12.38 -17.76 6.63
C ASP A 31 11.49 -17.42 5.42
N ALA A 32 10.49 -16.55 5.59
CA ALA A 32 9.65 -16.12 4.48
C ALA A 32 10.38 -15.12 3.58
N MET A 33 10.14 -15.23 2.29
CA MET A 33 10.54 -14.18 1.35
C MET A 33 9.81 -12.88 1.69
N ALA A 34 10.54 -11.76 1.58
CA ALA A 34 9.94 -10.44 1.76
C ALA A 34 8.79 -10.24 0.76
N PRO A 35 7.58 -9.85 1.21
CA PRO A 35 6.49 -9.60 0.30
C PRO A 35 6.81 -8.46 -0.65
N THR A 36 6.41 -8.61 -1.92
CA THR A 36 6.65 -7.62 -2.96
C THR A 36 5.48 -6.66 -3.07
N VAL A 37 5.78 -5.36 -3.19
CA VAL A 37 4.77 -4.28 -3.14
C VAL A 37 4.97 -3.32 -4.31
N ILE A 38 3.86 -2.87 -4.88
CA ILE A 38 3.81 -1.68 -5.74
C ILE A 38 2.88 -0.66 -5.07
N THR A 39 3.33 0.59 -5.00
CA THR A 39 2.47 1.73 -4.64
C THR A 39 2.12 2.53 -5.88
N LEU A 40 0.86 2.95 -5.99
CA LEU A 40 0.33 3.72 -7.12
C LEU A 40 -0.20 5.06 -6.64
N GLU A 41 0.37 6.15 -7.17
CA GLU A 41 -0.08 7.52 -6.94
C GLU A 41 -1.14 7.99 -7.95
N TRP A 42 -1.37 7.19 -9.01
CA TRP A 42 -2.40 7.40 -10.03
C TRP A 42 -2.70 6.10 -10.75
N GLY A 43 -3.91 5.96 -11.28
CA GLY A 43 -4.38 4.71 -11.89
C GLY A 43 -4.39 4.72 -13.43
N ASP A 44 -4.70 5.86 -14.06
CA ASP A 44 -4.80 5.96 -15.53
C ASP A 44 -4.19 7.26 -16.08
N PRO A 45 -2.99 7.16 -16.67
CA PRO A 45 -2.10 5.99 -16.69
C PRO A 45 -1.50 5.69 -15.31
N PRO A 46 -1.10 4.45 -15.02
CA PRO A 46 -0.54 4.14 -13.72
C PRO A 46 0.75 4.95 -13.46
N PHE A 47 0.83 5.51 -12.26
CA PHE A 47 1.98 6.28 -11.79
C PHE A 47 2.51 5.65 -10.50
N LEU A 48 3.74 5.16 -10.55
CA LEU A 48 4.36 4.47 -9.42
C LEU A 48 4.80 5.47 -8.35
N GLY A 49 4.55 5.13 -7.10
CA GLY A 49 5.00 5.92 -5.96
C GLY A 49 6.51 6.00 -5.87
N GLY A 50 7.01 7.18 -5.52
CA GLY A 50 8.42 7.48 -5.39
C GLY A 50 8.75 8.17 -4.07
N HIS A 51 9.82 8.97 -4.09
CA HIS A 51 10.28 9.79 -2.97
C HIS A 51 10.60 8.95 -1.70
N TRP A 52 9.82 9.09 -0.64
CA TRP A 52 9.98 8.36 0.63
C TRP A 52 9.08 7.12 0.74
N VAL A 53 8.13 6.93 -0.19
CA VAL A 53 7.15 5.84 -0.08
C VAL A 53 7.80 4.47 -0.25
N PRO A 54 8.71 4.24 -1.23
CA PRO A 54 9.45 2.98 -1.30
C PRO A 54 10.26 2.68 -0.04
N GLU A 55 10.89 3.70 0.57
CA GLU A 55 11.64 3.53 1.82
C GLU A 55 10.73 3.08 2.98
N LEU A 56 9.48 3.57 3.05
CA LEU A 56 8.53 3.12 4.06
C LEU A 56 8.13 1.65 3.87
N VAL A 57 7.97 1.21 2.63
CA VAL A 57 7.70 -0.20 2.30
C VAL A 57 8.88 -1.08 2.72
N GLU A 58 10.12 -0.67 2.41
CA GLU A 58 11.33 -1.39 2.81
C GLU A 58 11.54 -1.37 4.33
N HIS A 59 11.16 -0.27 4.98
CA HIS A 59 11.25 -0.11 6.42
C HIS A 59 10.44 -1.17 7.19
N VAL A 60 9.32 -1.62 6.65
CA VAL A 60 8.47 -2.65 7.25
C VAL A 60 8.79 -4.08 6.78
N GLY A 61 9.91 -4.28 6.09
CA GLY A 61 10.40 -5.60 5.69
C GLY A 61 9.80 -6.14 4.40
N ALA A 62 9.17 -5.29 3.58
CA ALA A 62 8.70 -5.63 2.24
C ALA A 62 9.68 -5.11 1.18
N THR A 63 9.56 -5.59 -0.05
CA THR A 63 10.35 -5.12 -1.20
C THR A 63 9.48 -4.28 -2.11
N HIS A 64 9.84 -3.00 -2.34
CA HIS A 64 9.15 -2.18 -3.32
C HIS A 64 9.63 -2.51 -4.73
N LEU A 65 8.70 -2.81 -5.64
CA LEU A 65 9.03 -3.11 -7.03
C LEU A 65 8.89 -1.88 -7.92
N LEU A 66 9.71 -1.81 -8.96
CA LEU A 66 9.65 -0.83 -10.04
C LEU A 66 9.95 0.63 -9.64
N SER A 67 10.20 0.90 -8.37
CA SER A 67 10.63 2.22 -7.84
C SER A 67 11.66 2.03 -6.75
N SER A 68 12.41 3.09 -6.44
CA SER A 68 13.44 3.08 -5.40
C SER A 68 13.33 4.32 -4.53
N ALA A 69 13.75 4.20 -3.27
CA ALA A 69 13.80 5.29 -2.31
C ALA A 69 14.58 6.50 -2.86
N GLY A 70 14.06 7.70 -2.65
CA GLY A 70 14.68 8.95 -3.09
C GLY A 70 14.53 9.26 -4.59
N GLN A 71 13.98 8.36 -5.40
CA GLN A 71 13.70 8.63 -6.82
C GLN A 71 12.33 9.27 -6.99
N PRO A 72 12.12 10.11 -8.02
CA PRO A 72 10.82 10.67 -8.33
C PRO A 72 9.79 9.56 -8.65
N SER A 73 8.53 9.85 -8.39
CA SER A 73 7.41 9.06 -8.91
C SER A 73 7.46 9.05 -10.45
N ARG A 74 7.10 7.92 -11.05
CA ARG A 74 7.21 7.76 -12.50
C ARG A 74 5.96 7.10 -13.11
N ARG A 75 5.72 7.46 -14.38
CA ARG A 75 4.71 6.78 -15.19
C ARG A 75 5.13 5.32 -15.45
N SER A 76 4.15 4.44 -15.47
CA SER A 76 4.28 3.03 -15.80
C SER A 76 3.16 2.60 -16.76
N THR A 77 3.07 1.30 -16.99
CA THR A 77 1.97 0.66 -17.69
C THR A 77 1.46 -0.52 -16.87
N TRP A 78 0.20 -0.86 -17.05
CA TRP A 78 -0.37 -2.05 -16.40
C TRP A 78 0.33 -3.34 -16.86
N GLY A 79 0.89 -3.37 -18.08
CA GLY A 79 1.72 -4.48 -18.57
C GLY A 79 3.04 -4.62 -17.79
N GLU A 80 3.71 -3.51 -17.46
CA GLU A 80 4.92 -3.51 -16.62
C GLU A 80 4.61 -4.01 -15.20
N ILE A 81 3.48 -3.54 -14.62
CA ILE A 81 3.00 -3.98 -13.30
C ILE A 81 2.66 -5.47 -13.30
N ALA A 82 1.98 -5.96 -14.34
CA ALA A 82 1.64 -7.37 -14.49
C ALA A 82 2.88 -8.25 -14.63
N ALA A 83 3.89 -7.80 -15.38
CA ALA A 83 5.14 -8.54 -15.54
C ALA A 83 5.96 -8.61 -14.23
N ALA A 84 5.85 -7.59 -13.38
CA ALA A 84 6.49 -7.56 -12.06
C ALA A 84 5.76 -8.46 -11.03
N ASP A 85 4.50 -8.81 -11.26
CA ASP A 85 3.64 -9.67 -10.45
C ASP A 85 3.73 -9.41 -8.93
N PRO A 86 3.39 -8.20 -8.44
CA PRO A 86 3.50 -7.88 -7.02
C PRO A 86 2.56 -8.72 -6.16
N ASP A 87 2.99 -9.01 -4.91
CA ASP A 87 2.13 -9.62 -3.91
C ASP A 87 1.03 -8.67 -3.43
N VAL A 88 1.34 -7.38 -3.35
CA VAL A 88 0.45 -6.34 -2.82
C VAL A 88 0.47 -5.12 -3.73
N ILE A 89 -0.69 -4.54 -3.99
CA ILE A 89 -0.82 -3.23 -4.61
C ILE A 89 -1.48 -2.28 -3.62
N ILE A 90 -0.84 -1.12 -3.39
CA ILE A 90 -1.34 -0.05 -2.54
C ILE A 90 -1.64 1.16 -3.42
N PHE A 91 -2.91 1.50 -3.56
CA PHE A 91 -3.38 2.66 -4.29
C PHE A 91 -3.51 3.86 -3.35
N CYS A 92 -2.66 4.85 -3.54
CA CYS A 92 -2.49 6.01 -2.68
C CYS A 92 -2.38 7.31 -3.48
N PRO A 93 -3.42 7.68 -4.25
CA PRO A 93 -3.36 8.84 -5.14
C PRO A 93 -3.17 10.13 -4.35
N CYS A 94 -2.22 10.93 -4.80
CA CYS A 94 -1.79 12.15 -4.10
C CYS A 94 -2.96 13.12 -3.90
N GLY A 95 -3.20 13.50 -2.64
CA GLY A 95 -4.28 14.42 -2.26
C GLY A 95 -5.65 13.77 -2.07
N TYR A 96 -5.83 12.49 -2.37
CA TYR A 96 -7.11 11.80 -2.17
C TYR A 96 -7.28 11.35 -0.71
N ASP A 97 -8.50 11.50 -0.21
CA ASP A 97 -8.93 10.82 1.01
C ASP A 97 -9.25 9.33 0.73
N LEU A 98 -9.56 8.58 1.79
CA LEU A 98 -9.86 7.15 1.64
C LEU A 98 -11.09 6.88 0.77
N HIS A 99 -12.10 7.76 0.82
CA HIS A 99 -13.32 7.58 0.02
C HIS A 99 -13.03 7.73 -1.47
N GLN A 100 -12.35 8.81 -1.87
CA GLN A 100 -11.96 9.07 -3.25
C GLN A 100 -11.03 7.96 -3.78
N ALA A 101 -10.02 7.59 -2.99
CA ALA A 101 -9.10 6.50 -3.36
C ALA A 101 -9.83 5.16 -3.53
N THR A 102 -10.84 4.87 -2.68
CA THR A 102 -11.62 3.64 -2.78
C THR A 102 -12.46 3.60 -4.06
N LEU A 103 -13.13 4.70 -4.39
CA LEU A 103 -13.97 4.76 -5.61
C LEU A 103 -13.14 4.50 -6.87
N GLU A 104 -11.99 5.18 -7.00
CA GLU A 104 -11.13 5.02 -8.16
C GLU A 104 -10.48 3.64 -8.21
N ALA A 105 -9.97 3.12 -7.08
CA ALA A 105 -9.40 1.78 -7.01
C ALA A 105 -10.43 0.70 -7.38
N THR A 106 -11.70 0.86 -6.99
CA THR A 106 -12.77 -0.06 -7.36
C THR A 106 -13.01 -0.03 -8.87
N ALA A 107 -13.12 1.16 -9.47
CA ALA A 107 -13.27 1.29 -10.92
C ALA A 107 -12.09 0.69 -11.69
N LEU A 108 -10.85 0.89 -11.20
CA LEU A 108 -9.66 0.27 -11.78
C LEU A 108 -9.71 -1.27 -11.70
N ALA A 109 -10.14 -1.82 -10.56
CA ALA A 109 -10.23 -3.26 -10.35
C ALA A 109 -11.25 -3.95 -11.26
N GLU A 110 -12.24 -3.22 -11.78
CA GLU A 110 -13.22 -3.72 -12.76
C GLU A 110 -12.65 -3.81 -14.18
N THR A 111 -11.53 -3.16 -14.46
CA THR A 111 -10.90 -3.26 -15.79
C THR A 111 -10.25 -4.63 -15.98
N PRO A 112 -10.39 -5.28 -17.15
CA PRO A 112 -9.89 -6.65 -17.35
C PRO A 112 -8.40 -6.83 -17.02
N THR A 113 -7.59 -5.85 -17.39
CA THR A 113 -6.14 -5.90 -17.16
C THR A 113 -5.82 -5.87 -15.67
N VAL A 114 -6.44 -4.99 -14.89
CA VAL A 114 -6.22 -4.87 -13.44
C VAL A 114 -6.83 -6.05 -12.70
N ALA A 115 -8.05 -6.46 -13.06
CA ALA A 115 -8.73 -7.62 -12.50
C ALA A 115 -7.92 -8.93 -12.63
N SER A 116 -7.12 -9.05 -13.69
CA SER A 116 -6.28 -10.23 -13.92
C SER A 116 -5.03 -10.31 -13.03
N LEU A 117 -4.62 -9.21 -12.39
CA LEU A 117 -3.44 -9.17 -11.52
C LEU A 117 -3.60 -10.09 -10.32
N ARG A 118 -2.53 -10.81 -9.95
CA ARG A 118 -2.55 -11.73 -8.81
C ARG A 118 -2.92 -11.02 -7.50
N ALA A 119 -2.34 -9.86 -7.23
CA ALA A 119 -2.66 -9.07 -6.05
C ALA A 119 -4.16 -8.72 -5.96
N VAL A 120 -4.82 -8.43 -7.09
CA VAL A 120 -6.26 -8.12 -7.13
C VAL A 120 -7.08 -9.39 -6.89
N ARG A 121 -6.77 -10.48 -7.58
CA ARG A 121 -7.49 -11.76 -7.43
C ARG A 121 -7.35 -12.39 -6.04
N THR A 122 -6.27 -12.11 -5.34
CA THR A 122 -6.03 -12.62 -3.98
C THR A 122 -6.48 -11.64 -2.90
N GLY A 123 -7.18 -10.54 -3.25
CA GLY A 123 -7.69 -9.55 -2.31
C GLY A 123 -6.57 -8.74 -1.64
N ARG A 124 -5.45 -8.54 -2.31
CA ARG A 124 -4.31 -7.76 -1.83
C ARG A 124 -4.14 -6.44 -2.59
N PHE A 125 -5.23 -5.91 -3.07
CA PHE A 125 -5.31 -4.56 -3.61
C PHE A 125 -6.00 -3.66 -2.57
N PHE A 126 -5.33 -2.60 -2.14
CA PHE A 126 -5.79 -1.72 -1.08
C PHE A 126 -5.78 -0.27 -1.53
N ALA A 127 -6.86 0.46 -1.22
CA ALA A 127 -6.87 1.92 -1.24
C ALA A 127 -6.42 2.46 0.11
N VAL A 128 -5.68 3.56 0.11
CA VAL A 128 -5.15 4.21 1.31
C VAL A 128 -5.46 5.71 1.27
N ASP A 129 -5.77 6.29 2.43
CA ASP A 129 -5.90 7.73 2.62
C ASP A 129 -4.55 8.43 2.42
N ALA A 130 -4.23 8.72 1.17
CA ALA A 130 -2.95 9.32 0.83
C ALA A 130 -2.84 10.75 1.36
N ASN A 131 -3.93 11.52 1.36
CA ASN A 131 -3.93 12.90 1.86
C ASN A 131 -3.48 12.98 3.32
N ARG A 132 -3.92 12.04 4.13
CA ARG A 132 -3.55 11.96 5.55
C ARG A 132 -2.18 11.34 5.78
N LEU A 133 -1.82 10.29 5.04
CA LEU A 133 -0.70 9.40 5.37
C LEU A 133 0.53 9.60 4.51
N LEU A 134 0.38 9.85 3.20
CA LEU A 134 1.46 9.71 2.23
C LEU A 134 1.72 10.94 1.36
N SER A 135 0.75 11.85 1.19
CA SER A 135 0.92 13.02 0.31
C SER A 135 1.93 14.04 0.85
N ARG A 136 2.26 14.00 2.13
CA ARG A 136 3.22 14.91 2.77
C ARG A 136 4.08 14.17 3.77
N CYS A 137 5.40 14.41 3.73
CA CYS A 137 6.32 13.89 4.73
C CYS A 137 6.17 14.68 6.05
N THR A 138 5.30 14.18 6.94
CA THR A 138 5.02 14.77 8.26
C THR A 138 5.22 13.72 9.35
N THR A 139 4.85 14.02 10.60
CA THR A 139 4.85 13.04 11.69
C THR A 139 3.89 11.86 11.44
N ALA A 140 2.96 11.99 10.49
CA ALA A 140 2.08 10.91 10.03
C ALA A 140 2.85 9.74 9.37
N VAL A 141 4.12 9.92 9.03
CA VAL A 141 5.00 8.85 8.49
C VAL A 141 5.02 7.61 9.39
N VAL A 142 4.94 7.77 10.72
CA VAL A 142 4.88 6.65 11.67
C VAL A 142 3.59 5.86 11.51
N GLU A 143 2.47 6.57 11.35
CA GLU A 143 1.17 5.95 11.12
C GLU A 143 1.11 5.28 9.74
N ALA A 144 1.65 5.94 8.72
CA ALA A 144 1.76 5.39 7.37
C ALA A 144 2.55 4.06 7.38
N ALA A 145 3.70 4.02 8.07
CA ALA A 145 4.48 2.80 8.23
C ALA A 145 3.69 1.70 8.96
N ALA A 146 2.91 2.04 9.99
CA ALA A 146 2.07 1.08 10.72
C ALA A 146 0.96 0.53 9.81
N VAL A 147 0.31 1.37 9.01
CA VAL A 147 -0.70 0.95 8.03
C VAL A 147 -0.06 0.01 7.00
N ILE A 148 1.04 0.40 6.37
CA ILE A 148 1.73 -0.41 5.37
C ILE A 148 2.14 -1.76 5.97
N SER A 149 2.68 -1.78 7.20
CA SER A 149 3.11 -3.02 7.85
C SER A 149 2.00 -4.05 7.99
N GLN A 150 0.75 -3.60 8.23
CA GLN A 150 -0.40 -4.49 8.27
C GLN A 150 -0.83 -4.97 6.88
N LEU A 151 -0.76 -4.09 5.86
CA LEU A 151 -1.15 -4.45 4.50
C LEU A 151 -0.21 -5.47 3.84
N VAL A 152 1.04 -5.55 4.28
CA VAL A 152 2.03 -6.50 3.74
C VAL A 152 2.07 -7.85 4.46
N LEU A 153 1.33 -8.04 5.55
CA LEU A 153 1.25 -9.32 6.26
C LEU A 153 0.74 -10.46 5.35
N PRO A 154 1.09 -11.73 5.63
CA PRO A 154 0.54 -12.89 4.93
C PRO A 154 -0.99 -12.93 4.98
N VAL A 155 -1.63 -13.50 3.93
CA VAL A 155 -3.11 -13.53 3.80
C VAL A 155 -3.78 -14.34 4.91
N ASP A 156 -3.11 -15.37 5.41
CA ASP A 156 -3.54 -16.26 6.50
C ASP A 156 -3.34 -15.67 7.90
N ASP A 157 -2.64 -14.54 8.02
CA ASP A 157 -2.50 -13.84 9.30
C ASP A 157 -3.84 -13.24 9.74
N GLU A 158 -4.29 -13.59 10.96
CA GLU A 158 -5.57 -13.12 11.50
C GLU A 158 -5.65 -11.58 11.56
N ARG A 159 -4.52 -10.90 11.74
CA ARG A 159 -4.43 -9.43 11.72
C ARG A 159 -4.81 -8.83 10.37
N MET A 160 -4.65 -9.58 9.27
CA MET A 160 -5.10 -9.17 7.94
C MET A 160 -6.62 -9.10 7.79
N ARG A 161 -7.38 -9.70 8.71
CA ARG A 161 -8.85 -9.61 8.73
C ARG A 161 -9.32 -8.25 9.23
N GLN A 162 -8.47 -7.52 9.96
CA GLN A 162 -8.73 -6.17 10.45
C GLN A 162 -7.95 -5.18 9.60
N ILE A 163 -8.61 -4.61 8.60
CA ILE A 163 -8.00 -3.55 7.78
C ILE A 163 -7.77 -2.32 8.65
N PRO A 164 -6.55 -1.74 8.69
CA PRO A 164 -6.26 -0.61 9.55
C PRO A 164 -7.06 0.64 9.15
N THR A 165 -7.29 1.52 10.11
CA THR A 165 -7.89 2.83 9.85
C THR A 165 -7.03 3.60 8.83
N GLY A 166 -7.66 4.15 7.80
CA GLY A 166 -6.96 4.84 6.70
C GLY A 166 -6.62 3.96 5.50
N ALA A 167 -7.02 2.66 5.53
CA ALA A 167 -6.94 1.77 4.38
C ALA A 167 -8.26 1.04 4.15
N ARG A 168 -8.46 0.54 2.94
CA ARG A 168 -9.59 -0.32 2.55
C ARG A 168 -9.12 -1.36 1.54
N ARG A 169 -9.54 -2.61 1.75
CA ARG A 169 -9.38 -3.67 0.74
C ARG A 169 -10.35 -3.43 -0.40
N ILE A 170 -9.87 -3.59 -1.62
CA ILE A 170 -10.68 -3.52 -2.83
C ILE A 170 -11.12 -4.94 -3.18
N GLU A 171 -12.42 -5.14 -3.20
CA GLU A 171 -13.04 -6.40 -3.59
C GLU A 171 -13.48 -6.31 -5.05
N VAL A 172 -13.09 -7.29 -5.85
CA VAL A 172 -13.60 -7.43 -7.22
C VAL A 172 -14.91 -8.20 -7.13
N THR A 173 -15.99 -7.57 -7.52
CA THR A 173 -17.26 -8.26 -7.68
C THR A 173 -17.12 -9.15 -8.92
N THR A 174 -16.84 -10.44 -8.70
CA THR A 174 -16.88 -11.41 -9.81
C THR A 174 -18.28 -11.34 -10.38
N PRO A 175 -18.48 -11.06 -11.68
CA PRO A 175 -19.82 -11.17 -12.25
C PRO A 175 -20.28 -12.60 -12.03
N VAL A 176 -21.40 -12.76 -11.30
CA VAL A 176 -22.09 -14.04 -11.20
C VAL A 176 -22.30 -14.49 -12.63
N SER A 177 -21.64 -15.58 -13.04
CA SER A 177 -21.89 -16.20 -14.35
C SER A 177 -23.38 -16.53 -14.37
N CYS A 178 -24.14 -15.71 -15.10
CA CYS A 178 -25.52 -16.02 -15.39
C CYS A 178 -25.46 -17.28 -16.22
N GLY A 179 -25.73 -18.42 -15.58
CA GLY A 179 -25.84 -19.71 -16.25
C GLY A 179 -26.91 -19.58 -17.34
N VAL A 180 -26.47 -19.57 -18.57
CA VAL A 180 -27.34 -19.79 -19.71
C VAL A 180 -27.76 -21.24 -19.58
N ALA A 181 -28.96 -21.45 -19.06
CA ALA A 181 -29.63 -22.75 -19.17
C ALA A 181 -29.91 -22.99 -20.66
N GLU A 182 -29.32 -24.04 -21.21
CA GLU A 182 -29.72 -24.64 -22.48
C GLU A 182 -31.10 -25.32 -22.36
#